data_da5543074e183004e9fd6b63bab244bf
#
_entry.id   da5543074e183004e9fd6b63bab244bf
#
_cell.length_a   1.000
_cell.length_b   1.000
_cell.length_c   1.000
_cell.angle_alpha   90.00
_cell.angle_beta   90.00
_cell.angle_gamma   90.00
#
_symmetry.space_group_name_H-M   'P 1'
#
loop_
_entity.id
_entity.type
_entity.pdbx_description
1 polymer ?
#
loop_
_entity_poly.entity_id
_entity_poly.type
_entity_poly.pdbx_seq_one_letter_code
_entity_poly.pdbx_strand_id
1 'polypeptide(L)'
;MASAPSRNSFSGSNPWLKIGLLSVGLGQSFAFVLVPPLARDLGLTEVQTSTIFAISAVAWAMTSATWGRASDNFGRRNIAMIGLTGYAISLIALITPLLLAKHGLMDVLLLFPLLIAGRLINGLIGSATRPAAFAFVADHSPPSIRTKKFARLESSFLPVLYWDHYWVDFYIYLMKLCLFTFFHHSQLSLQ
;
A
#
# COMPACT_ATOMS: atom_id res chain seq x y z
N MET A 1 3.19 12.66 51.16
CA MET A 1 2.21 12.32 50.13
C MET A 1 2.63 13.02 48.83
N ALA A 2 3.33 12.32 47.98
CA ALA A 2 3.77 12.87 46.69
C ALA A 2 2.66 12.61 45.66
N SER A 3 2.10 13.67 45.10
CA SER A 3 1.10 13.62 44.03
C SER A 3 1.68 12.96 42.81
N ALA A 4 1.14 11.82 42.39
CA ALA A 4 1.46 11.16 41.14
C ALA A 4 1.19 12.13 39.98
N PRO A 5 2.10 12.23 38.99
CA PRO A 5 1.88 13.08 37.85
C PRO A 5 0.63 12.58 37.11
N SER A 6 -0.27 13.49 36.80
CA SER A 6 -1.50 13.24 36.02
C SER A 6 -1.12 12.51 34.73
N ARG A 7 -1.50 11.25 34.62
CA ARG A 7 -1.51 10.52 33.35
C ARG A 7 -2.45 11.28 32.42
N ASN A 8 -1.89 12.16 31.62
CA ASN A 8 -2.58 12.69 30.46
C ASN A 8 -3.17 11.50 29.73
N SER A 9 -4.50 11.42 29.73
CA SER A 9 -5.27 10.45 29.01
C SER A 9 -4.98 10.64 27.51
N PHE A 10 -3.89 10.00 27.05
CA PHE A 10 -3.66 9.84 25.62
C PHE A 10 -4.87 9.07 25.09
N SER A 11 -5.84 9.82 24.59
CA SER A 11 -6.95 9.30 23.83
C SER A 11 -6.37 8.40 22.74
N GLY A 12 -6.63 7.10 22.85
CA GLY A 12 -5.93 6.04 22.10
C GLY A 12 -6.20 5.98 20.61
N SER A 13 -6.32 7.13 19.96
CA SER A 13 -6.41 7.28 18.53
C SER A 13 -5.53 8.44 18.10
N ASN A 14 -4.22 8.17 17.98
CA ASN A 14 -3.36 9.13 17.29
C ASN A 14 -3.82 9.20 15.83
N PRO A 15 -4.48 10.29 15.37
CA PRO A 15 -5.06 10.37 14.04
C PRO A 15 -4.01 10.23 12.96
N TRP A 16 -2.79 10.70 13.19
CA TRP A 16 -1.67 10.64 12.26
C TRP A 16 -1.25 9.20 11.94
N LEU A 17 -1.28 8.31 12.94
CA LEU A 17 -0.97 6.89 12.74
C LEU A 17 -2.03 6.21 11.87
N LYS A 18 -3.29 6.53 12.08
CA LYS A 18 -4.40 5.99 11.27
C LYS A 18 -4.35 6.50 9.83
N ILE A 19 -4.08 7.80 9.65
CA ILE A 19 -3.92 8.40 8.31
C ILE A 19 -2.74 7.76 7.58
N GLY A 20 -1.60 7.57 8.26
CA GLY A 20 -0.45 6.90 7.68
C GLY A 20 -0.76 5.47 7.22
N LEU A 21 -1.42 4.67 8.07
CA LEU A 21 -1.81 3.31 7.72
C LEU A 21 -2.88 3.26 6.63
N LEU A 22 -3.85 4.16 6.66
CA LEU A 22 -4.84 4.30 5.60
C LEU A 22 -4.16 4.61 4.25
N SER A 23 -3.19 5.53 4.24
CA SER A 23 -2.44 5.88 3.03
C SER A 23 -1.66 4.68 2.47
N VAL A 24 -1.04 3.87 3.35
CA VAL A 24 -0.37 2.63 2.94
C VAL A 24 -1.37 1.63 2.38
N GLY A 25 -2.51 1.45 3.02
CA GLY A 25 -3.59 0.59 2.53
C GLY A 25 -4.07 1.01 1.14
N LEU A 26 -4.45 2.29 0.97
CA LEU A 26 -4.90 2.86 -0.31
C LEU A 26 -3.87 2.65 -1.42
N GLY A 27 -2.63 3.03 -1.20
CA GLY A 27 -1.60 2.87 -2.22
C GLY A 27 -1.28 1.41 -2.54
N GLN A 28 -1.39 0.50 -1.56
CA GLN A 28 -1.23 -0.93 -1.81
C GLN A 28 -2.35 -1.47 -2.71
N SER A 29 -3.59 -1.06 -2.47
CA SER A 29 -4.73 -1.42 -3.29
C SER A 29 -4.59 -0.87 -4.71
N PHE A 30 -4.22 0.40 -4.86
CA PHE A 30 -3.92 0.97 -6.18
C PHE A 30 -2.84 0.17 -6.92
N ALA A 31 -1.79 -0.25 -6.23
CA ALA A 31 -0.74 -1.05 -6.84
C ALA A 31 -1.29 -2.40 -7.34
N PHE A 32 -2.12 -3.09 -6.55
CA PHE A 32 -2.70 -4.38 -6.95
C PHE A 32 -3.72 -4.26 -8.09
N VAL A 33 -4.47 -3.16 -8.16
CA VAL A 33 -5.50 -2.95 -9.19
C VAL A 33 -4.90 -2.42 -10.49
N LEU A 34 -3.98 -1.45 -10.41
CA LEU A 34 -3.48 -0.74 -11.61
C LEU A 34 -2.27 -1.42 -12.27
N VAL A 35 -1.37 -2.03 -11.48
CA VAL A 35 -0.12 -2.57 -12.04
C VAL A 35 -0.38 -3.76 -12.95
N PRO A 36 -1.21 -4.78 -12.62
CA PRO A 36 -1.39 -5.93 -13.48
C PRO A 36 -1.94 -5.60 -14.87
N PRO A 37 -3.01 -4.82 -15.05
CA PRO A 37 -3.50 -4.49 -16.37
C PRO A 37 -2.49 -3.66 -17.16
N LEU A 38 -1.86 -2.63 -16.55
CA LEU A 38 -0.86 -1.81 -17.22
C LEU A 38 0.38 -2.61 -17.64
N ALA A 39 0.85 -3.52 -16.80
CA ALA A 39 1.98 -4.40 -17.10
C ALA A 39 1.66 -5.34 -18.28
N ARG A 40 0.43 -5.87 -18.33
CA ARG A 40 -0.06 -6.71 -19.43
C ARG A 40 -0.13 -5.92 -20.75
N ASP A 41 -0.67 -4.70 -20.73
CA ASP A 41 -0.75 -3.82 -21.91
C ASP A 41 0.64 -3.49 -22.48
N LEU A 42 1.67 -3.50 -21.61
CA LEU A 42 3.07 -3.29 -21.97
C LEU A 42 3.82 -4.58 -22.32
N GLY A 43 3.13 -5.72 -22.41
CA GLY A 43 3.69 -7.00 -22.85
C GLY A 43 4.32 -7.86 -21.76
N LEU A 44 4.17 -7.52 -20.46
CA LEU A 44 4.59 -8.39 -19.38
C LEU A 44 3.61 -9.57 -19.23
N THR A 45 4.16 -10.76 -18.98
CA THR A 45 3.36 -11.94 -18.71
C THR A 45 2.74 -11.89 -17.30
N GLU A 46 1.68 -12.65 -17.07
CA GLU A 46 1.05 -12.78 -15.75
C GLU A 46 2.02 -13.34 -14.71
N VAL A 47 2.90 -14.27 -15.13
CA VAL A 47 3.95 -14.83 -14.26
C VAL A 47 4.93 -13.75 -13.82
N GLN A 48 5.39 -12.90 -14.73
CA GLN A 48 6.27 -11.78 -14.41
C GLN A 48 5.60 -10.81 -13.43
N THR A 49 4.36 -10.43 -13.70
CA THR A 49 3.61 -9.51 -12.83
C THR A 49 3.40 -10.12 -11.44
N SER A 50 3.00 -11.38 -11.35
CA SER A 50 2.84 -12.09 -10.07
C SER A 50 4.17 -12.19 -9.31
N THR A 51 5.27 -12.44 -10.02
CA THR A 51 6.62 -12.52 -9.43
C THR A 51 7.04 -11.20 -8.78
N ILE A 52 6.72 -10.05 -9.39
CA ILE A 52 7.00 -8.71 -8.82
C ILE A 52 6.36 -8.58 -7.42
N PHE A 53 5.11 -9.00 -7.27
CA PHE A 53 4.41 -8.95 -5.98
C PHE A 53 4.91 -10.02 -5.01
N ALA A 54 5.18 -11.25 -5.48
CA ALA A 54 5.66 -12.35 -4.66
C ALA A 54 7.01 -12.05 -4.02
N ILE A 55 7.97 -11.52 -4.77
CA ILE A 55 9.29 -11.11 -4.26
C ILE A 55 9.14 -10.06 -3.16
N SER A 56 8.28 -9.07 -3.36
CA SER A 56 8.00 -8.05 -2.36
C SER A 56 7.39 -8.64 -1.08
N ALA A 57 6.48 -9.60 -1.21
CA ALA A 57 5.84 -10.26 -0.08
C ALA A 57 6.84 -11.09 0.74
N VAL A 58 7.74 -11.81 0.08
CA VAL A 58 8.83 -12.55 0.73
C VAL A 58 9.77 -11.60 1.47
N ALA A 59 10.23 -10.52 0.81
CA ALA A 59 11.07 -9.51 1.43
C ALA A 59 10.37 -8.88 2.65
N TRP A 60 9.09 -8.59 2.55
CA TRP A 60 8.28 -8.05 3.63
C TRP A 60 8.20 -9.02 4.83
N ALA A 61 7.96 -10.30 4.59
CA ALA A 61 7.90 -11.32 5.63
C ALA A 61 9.25 -11.46 6.37
N MET A 62 10.35 -11.44 5.63
CA MET A 62 11.71 -11.58 6.20
C MET A 62 12.12 -10.36 7.03
N THR A 63 11.71 -9.16 6.65
CA THR A 63 12.18 -7.91 7.29
C THR A 63 11.26 -7.39 8.38
N SER A 64 9.98 -7.76 8.40
CA SER A 64 9.01 -7.25 9.37
C SER A 64 9.39 -7.49 10.83
N ALA A 65 9.95 -8.66 11.15
CA ALA A 65 10.41 -8.98 12.49
C ALA A 65 11.65 -8.17 12.90
N THR A 66 12.56 -7.90 11.97
CA THR A 66 13.76 -7.06 12.21
C THR A 66 13.37 -5.60 12.47
N TRP A 67 12.39 -5.07 11.72
CA TRP A 67 11.84 -3.74 11.95
C TRP A 67 11.10 -3.62 13.28
N GLY A 68 10.41 -4.68 13.71
CA GLY A 68 9.80 -4.73 15.04
C GLY A 68 10.86 -4.50 16.13
N ARG A 69 11.96 -5.25 16.11
CA ARG A 69 13.09 -5.10 17.05
C ARG A 69 13.81 -3.75 16.89
N ALA A 70 14.03 -3.29 15.67
CA ALA A 70 14.63 -1.99 15.42
C ALA A 70 13.78 -0.86 16.02
N SER A 71 12.46 -0.98 15.98
CA SER A 71 11.56 0.02 16.55
C SER A 71 11.63 0.11 18.09
N ASP A 72 12.09 -0.96 18.77
CA ASP A 72 12.35 -0.94 20.21
C ASP A 72 13.56 -0.05 20.55
N ASN A 73 14.60 -0.10 19.70
CA ASN A 73 15.87 0.60 19.94
C ASN A 73 15.87 2.04 19.40
N PHE A 74 15.32 2.26 18.20
CA PHE A 74 15.37 3.56 17.50
C PHE A 74 14.09 4.39 17.68
N GLY A 75 13.11 3.86 18.41
CA GLY A 75 11.84 4.51 18.68
C GLY A 75 10.76 4.22 17.61
N ARG A 76 9.55 3.94 18.10
CA ARG A 76 8.38 3.55 17.29
C ARG A 76 8.06 4.54 16.18
N ARG A 77 8.09 5.85 16.51
CA ARG A 77 7.77 6.92 15.57
C ARG A 77 8.77 7.00 14.42
N ASN A 78 10.07 6.93 14.72
CA ASN A 78 11.11 7.06 13.70
C ASN A 78 11.06 5.91 12.70
N ILE A 79 10.90 4.68 13.19
CA ILE A 79 10.77 3.50 12.33
C ILE A 79 9.48 3.54 11.49
N ALA A 80 8.36 3.99 12.06
CA ALA A 80 7.13 4.18 11.29
C ALA A 80 7.31 5.23 10.18
N MET A 81 8.02 6.33 10.45
CA MET A 81 8.33 7.37 9.44
C MET A 81 9.23 6.83 8.33
N ILE A 82 10.28 6.06 8.67
CA ILE A 82 11.14 5.40 7.69
C ILE A 82 10.31 4.47 6.79
N GLY A 83 9.43 3.66 7.39
CA GLY A 83 8.55 2.77 6.64
C GLY A 83 7.60 3.51 5.68
N LEU A 84 6.97 4.60 6.14
CA LEU A 84 6.09 5.43 5.31
C LEU A 84 6.85 6.09 4.15
N THR A 85 8.05 6.61 4.41
CA THR A 85 8.89 7.21 3.38
C THR A 85 9.34 6.17 2.36
N GLY A 86 9.81 5.00 2.82
CA GLY A 86 10.19 3.89 1.94
C GLY A 86 9.00 3.40 1.10
N TYR A 87 7.82 3.37 1.68
CA TYR A 87 6.60 3.04 0.96
C TYR A 87 6.27 4.05 -0.14
N ALA A 88 6.35 5.35 0.15
CA ALA A 88 6.11 6.42 -0.83
C ALA A 88 7.12 6.35 -1.99
N ILE A 89 8.41 6.15 -1.68
CA ILE A 89 9.47 5.96 -2.69
C ILE A 89 9.15 4.72 -3.56
N SER A 90 8.74 3.62 -2.95
CA SER A 90 8.37 2.39 -3.66
C SER A 90 7.21 2.61 -4.64
N LEU A 91 6.19 3.38 -4.27
CA LEU A 91 5.08 3.69 -5.17
C LEU A 91 5.54 4.53 -6.37
N ILE A 92 6.39 5.53 -6.14
CA ILE A 92 6.97 6.35 -7.21
C ILE A 92 7.82 5.45 -8.14
N ALA A 93 8.70 4.62 -7.55
CA ALA A 93 9.54 3.69 -8.30
C ALA A 93 8.76 2.61 -9.08
N LEU A 94 7.52 2.32 -8.65
CA LEU A 94 6.64 1.38 -9.34
C LEU A 94 5.88 2.05 -10.49
N ILE A 95 5.34 3.24 -10.27
CA ILE A 95 4.46 3.93 -11.23
C ILE A 95 5.29 4.60 -12.33
N THR A 96 6.43 5.19 -12.00
CA THR A 96 7.25 5.94 -12.97
C THR A 96 7.68 5.09 -14.17
N PRO A 97 8.26 3.86 -14.01
CA PRO A 97 8.62 3.02 -15.15
C PRO A 97 7.43 2.63 -16.03
N LEU A 98 6.27 2.35 -15.41
CA LEU A 98 5.04 2.02 -16.15
C LEU A 98 4.58 3.18 -17.03
N LEU A 99 4.61 4.40 -16.50
CA LEU A 99 4.24 5.60 -17.26
C LEU A 99 5.25 5.89 -18.38
N LEU A 100 6.54 5.80 -18.11
CA LEU A 100 7.59 6.01 -19.13
C LEU A 100 7.48 4.98 -20.26
N ALA A 101 7.29 3.72 -19.94
CA ALA A 101 7.11 2.67 -20.95
C ALA A 101 5.82 2.88 -21.78
N LYS A 102 4.72 3.29 -21.12
CA LYS A 102 3.46 3.58 -21.80
C LYS A 102 3.57 4.73 -22.81
N HIS A 103 4.42 5.72 -22.54
CA HIS A 103 4.69 6.84 -23.47
C HIS A 103 5.83 6.56 -24.45
N GLY A 104 6.36 5.34 -24.50
CA GLY A 104 7.47 4.97 -25.40
C GLY A 104 8.81 5.60 -25.05
N LEU A 105 8.96 6.15 -23.84
CA LEU A 105 10.18 6.81 -23.34
C LEU A 105 11.16 5.83 -22.69
N MET A 106 10.77 4.56 -22.55
CA MET A 106 11.60 3.54 -21.92
C MET A 106 11.40 2.19 -22.61
N ASP A 107 12.49 1.43 -22.73
CA ASP A 107 12.45 0.07 -23.26
C ASP A 107 11.71 -0.87 -22.31
N VAL A 108 10.80 -1.67 -22.87
CA VAL A 108 10.00 -2.66 -22.12
C VAL A 108 10.91 -3.72 -21.45
N LEU A 109 12.09 -3.98 -22.02
CA LEU A 109 13.06 -4.92 -21.43
C LEU A 109 13.52 -4.49 -20.03
N LEU A 110 13.64 -3.18 -19.80
CA LEU A 110 14.04 -2.62 -18.49
C LEU A 110 12.86 -2.54 -17.50
N LEU A 111 11.63 -2.67 -17.97
CA LEU A 111 10.44 -2.50 -17.16
C LEU A 111 10.38 -3.53 -16.03
N PHE A 112 10.54 -4.81 -16.34
CA PHE A 112 10.46 -5.90 -15.36
C PHE A 112 11.44 -5.75 -14.18
N PRO A 113 12.78 -5.57 -14.42
CA PRO A 113 13.72 -5.39 -13.32
C PRO A 113 13.48 -4.11 -12.51
N LEU A 114 13.03 -3.02 -13.12
CA LEU A 114 12.72 -1.79 -12.42
C LEU A 114 11.49 -1.94 -11.51
N LEU A 115 10.45 -2.64 -11.98
CA LEU A 115 9.28 -2.93 -11.16
C LEU A 115 9.62 -3.83 -9.96
N ILE A 116 10.50 -4.83 -10.14
CA ILE A 116 11.03 -5.64 -9.03
C ILE A 116 11.77 -4.75 -8.03
N ALA A 117 12.67 -3.89 -8.49
CA ALA A 117 13.44 -3.00 -7.62
C ALA A 117 12.51 -2.08 -6.80
N GLY A 118 11.52 -1.47 -7.45
CA GLY A 118 10.51 -0.64 -6.78
C GLY A 118 9.72 -1.42 -5.72
N ARG A 119 9.32 -2.65 -6.02
CA ARG A 119 8.60 -3.50 -5.07
C ARG A 119 9.48 -4.06 -3.95
N LEU A 120 10.77 -4.29 -4.20
CA LEU A 120 11.72 -4.66 -3.16
C LEU A 120 11.90 -3.55 -2.13
N ILE A 121 11.90 -2.28 -2.54
CA ILE A 121 11.92 -1.13 -1.60
C ILE A 121 10.71 -1.21 -0.67
N ASN A 122 9.52 -1.53 -1.18
CA ASN A 122 8.33 -1.74 -0.36
C ASN A 122 8.52 -2.90 0.62
N GLY A 123 8.98 -4.04 0.15
CA GLY A 123 9.21 -5.23 0.99
C GLY A 123 10.26 -5.00 2.07
N LEU A 124 11.37 -4.35 1.73
CA LEU A 124 12.49 -4.16 2.65
C LEU A 124 12.28 -3.00 3.62
N ILE A 125 11.80 -1.85 3.16
CA ILE A 125 11.70 -0.62 3.96
C ILE A 125 10.25 -0.31 4.34
N GLY A 126 9.32 -0.38 3.37
CA GLY A 126 7.90 -0.12 3.61
C GLY A 126 7.27 -1.05 4.67
N SER A 127 7.81 -2.26 4.80
CA SER A 127 7.43 -3.25 5.82
C SER A 127 7.62 -2.77 7.27
N ALA A 128 8.42 -1.73 7.51
CA ALA A 128 8.67 -1.17 8.85
C ALA A 128 7.44 -0.50 9.46
N THR A 129 6.52 0.01 8.65
CA THR A 129 5.37 0.81 9.12
C THR A 129 4.45 0.03 10.04
N ARG A 130 4.03 -1.19 9.67
CA ARG A 130 3.05 -1.98 10.44
C ARG A 130 3.60 -2.43 11.80
N PRO A 131 4.76 -3.12 11.91
CA PRO A 131 5.29 -3.55 13.20
C PRO A 131 5.48 -2.37 14.16
N ALA A 132 6.02 -1.25 13.69
CA ALA A 132 6.21 -0.06 14.51
C ALA A 132 4.87 0.53 15.00
N ALA A 133 3.84 0.56 14.16
CA ALA A 133 2.50 1.03 14.52
C ALA A 133 1.83 0.13 15.56
N PHE A 134 1.91 -1.19 15.39
CA PHE A 134 1.38 -2.16 16.36
C PHE A 134 2.11 -2.08 17.69
N ALA A 135 3.44 -1.98 17.67
CA ALA A 135 4.24 -1.82 18.86
C ALA A 135 3.91 -0.51 19.61
N PHE A 136 3.73 0.60 18.89
CA PHE A 136 3.30 1.86 19.48
C PHE A 136 1.95 1.73 20.20
N VAL A 137 0.97 1.07 19.59
CA VAL A 137 -0.33 0.83 20.20
C VAL A 137 -0.20 -0.11 21.42
N ALA A 138 0.65 -1.12 21.35
CA ALA A 138 0.91 -2.03 22.47
C ALA A 138 1.47 -1.31 23.69
N ASP A 139 2.45 -0.41 23.48
CA ASP A 139 3.13 0.35 24.54
C ASP A 139 2.20 1.35 25.25
N HIS A 140 1.23 1.92 24.50
CA HIS A 140 0.32 2.94 24.99
C HIS A 140 -1.09 2.41 25.32
N SER A 141 -1.26 1.08 25.48
CA SER A 141 -2.55 0.47 25.74
C SER A 141 -2.49 -0.53 26.89
N PRO A 142 -3.38 -0.42 27.89
CA PRO A 142 -3.50 -1.44 28.92
C PRO A 142 -3.95 -2.77 28.27
N PRO A 143 -3.53 -3.93 28.86
CA PRO A 143 -3.81 -5.26 28.30
C PRO A 143 -5.29 -5.52 28.00
N SER A 144 -6.18 -5.01 28.84
CA SER A 144 -7.63 -5.20 28.76
C SER A 144 -8.29 -4.63 27.48
N ILE A 145 -7.70 -3.61 26.86
CA ILE A 145 -8.25 -2.95 25.66
C ILE A 145 -7.32 -3.04 24.44
N ARG A 146 -6.16 -3.69 24.59
CA ARG A 146 -5.13 -3.79 23.54
C ARG A 146 -5.67 -4.44 22.26
N THR A 147 -6.37 -5.56 22.38
CA THR A 147 -6.99 -6.27 21.25
C THR A 147 -7.99 -5.37 20.52
N LYS A 148 -8.83 -4.63 21.25
CA LYS A 148 -9.78 -3.68 20.63
C LYS A 148 -9.07 -2.56 19.88
N LYS A 149 -7.94 -2.07 20.39
CA LYS A 149 -7.14 -1.03 19.70
C LYS A 149 -6.43 -1.60 18.47
N PHE A 150 -5.93 -2.83 18.52
CA PHE A 150 -5.39 -3.50 17.35
C PHE A 150 -6.44 -3.71 16.26
N ALA A 151 -7.62 -4.19 16.62
CA ALA A 151 -8.73 -4.33 15.68
C ALA A 151 -9.10 -2.99 15.01
N ARG A 152 -9.11 -1.88 15.77
CA ARG A 152 -9.32 -0.53 15.23
C ARG A 152 -8.18 -0.06 14.31
N LEU A 153 -6.95 -0.48 14.56
CA LEU A 153 -5.82 -0.17 13.71
C LEU A 153 -5.91 -0.94 12.39
N GLU A 154 -6.20 -2.24 12.47
CA GLU A 154 -6.43 -3.08 11.28
C GLU A 154 -7.66 -2.63 10.48
N SER A 155 -8.74 -2.22 11.14
CA SER A 155 -9.92 -1.71 10.43
C SER A 155 -9.64 -0.44 9.61
N SER A 156 -8.54 0.26 9.86
CA SER A 156 -8.09 1.37 9.00
C SER A 156 -7.54 0.87 7.65
N PHE A 157 -7.12 -0.40 7.57
CA PHE A 157 -6.71 -1.07 6.33
C PHE A 157 -7.88 -1.71 5.56
N LEU A 158 -8.89 -2.21 6.27
CA LEU A 158 -10.00 -2.97 5.70
C LEU A 158 -10.92 -2.19 4.75
N PRO A 159 -11.26 -0.89 4.99
CA PRO A 159 -12.11 -0.14 4.06
C PRO A 159 -11.54 -0.09 2.66
N VAL A 160 -10.22 -0.15 2.55
CA VAL A 160 -9.53 -0.12 1.26
C VAL A 160 -9.73 -1.43 0.50
N LEU A 161 -9.66 -2.60 1.17
CA LEU A 161 -9.95 -3.89 0.56
C LEU A 161 -11.43 -4.04 0.17
N TYR A 162 -12.33 -3.41 0.93
CA TYR A 162 -13.77 -3.40 0.64
C TYR A 162 -14.12 -2.43 -0.50
N TRP A 163 -13.41 -1.28 -0.57
CA TRP A 163 -13.56 -0.29 -1.64
C TRP A 163 -12.98 -0.76 -2.97
N ASP A 164 -11.96 -1.62 -2.96
CA ASP A 164 -11.41 -2.20 -4.18
C ASP A 164 -12.47 -2.98 -4.96
N HIS A 165 -13.33 -3.71 -4.29
CA HIS A 165 -14.44 -4.44 -4.96
C HIS A 165 -15.41 -3.46 -5.64
N TYR A 166 -15.80 -2.37 -4.96
CA TYR A 166 -16.70 -1.36 -5.53
C TYR A 166 -16.04 -0.55 -6.64
N TRP A 167 -14.73 -0.25 -6.54
CA TRP A 167 -14.01 0.47 -7.58
C TRP A 167 -13.75 -0.39 -8.81
N VAL A 168 -13.49 -1.68 -8.65
CA VAL A 168 -13.38 -2.63 -9.77
C VAL A 168 -14.72 -2.73 -10.49
N ASP A 169 -15.82 -2.88 -9.77
CA ASP A 169 -17.16 -2.93 -10.36
C ASP A 169 -17.54 -1.59 -11.00
N PHE A 170 -17.23 -0.47 -10.37
CA PHE A 170 -17.44 0.88 -10.91
C PHE A 170 -16.59 1.12 -12.17
N TYR A 171 -15.33 0.69 -12.18
CA TYR A 171 -14.46 0.81 -13.35
C TYR A 171 -14.92 -0.07 -14.51
N ILE A 172 -15.34 -1.30 -14.21
CA ILE A 172 -15.95 -2.21 -15.20
C ILE A 172 -17.25 -1.61 -15.75
N TYR A 173 -18.06 -0.98 -14.90
CA TYR A 173 -19.27 -0.29 -15.30
C TYR A 173 -18.98 0.92 -16.19
N LEU A 174 -18.01 1.76 -15.82
CA LEU A 174 -17.55 2.89 -16.64
C LEU A 174 -16.97 2.43 -17.99
N MET A 175 -16.16 1.36 -17.98
CA MET A 175 -15.62 0.79 -19.22
C MET A 175 -16.72 0.24 -20.13
N LYS A 176 -17.71 -0.45 -19.58
CA LYS A 176 -18.89 -0.90 -20.32
C LYS A 176 -19.71 0.25 -20.88
N LEU A 177 -19.89 1.32 -20.09
CA LEU A 177 -20.60 2.52 -20.53
C LEU A 177 -19.84 3.25 -21.65
N CYS A 178 -18.52 3.35 -21.55
CA CYS A 178 -17.66 3.97 -22.56
C CYS A 178 -17.63 3.14 -23.87
N LEU A 179 -17.54 1.81 -23.76
CA LEU A 179 -17.66 0.90 -24.90
C LEU A 179 -19.05 0.95 -25.54
N PHE A 180 -20.09 1.01 -24.74
CA PHE A 180 -21.47 1.11 -25.24
C PHE A 180 -21.71 2.43 -25.98
N THR A 181 -21.24 3.56 -25.44
CA THR A 181 -21.33 4.87 -26.11
C THR A 181 -20.47 4.92 -27.37
N PHE A 182 -19.27 4.33 -27.35
CA PHE A 182 -18.41 4.26 -28.53
C PHE A 182 -19.04 3.39 -29.64
N PHE A 183 -19.59 2.22 -29.30
CA PHE A 183 -20.29 1.35 -30.26
C PHE A 183 -21.57 1.99 -30.79
N HIS A 184 -22.32 2.68 -29.95
CA HIS A 184 -23.57 3.36 -30.37
C HIS A 184 -23.27 4.53 -31.30
N HIS A 185 -22.18 5.27 -31.07
CA HIS A 185 -21.78 6.38 -31.95
C HIS A 185 -21.20 5.89 -33.29
N SER A 186 -20.55 4.72 -33.31
CA SER A 186 -20.02 4.14 -34.55
C SER A 186 -21.14 3.60 -35.47
N GLN A 187 -22.27 3.16 -34.91
CA GLN A 187 -23.42 2.68 -35.69
C GLN A 187 -24.20 3.85 -36.32
N LEU A 188 -24.22 5.04 -35.67
CA LEU A 188 -24.89 6.25 -36.20
C LEU A 188 -24.08 6.97 -37.29
N SER A 189 -22.80 6.69 -37.45
CA SER A 189 -21.94 7.25 -38.50
C SER A 189 -21.91 6.42 -39.78
N LEU A 190 -22.59 5.25 -39.80
CA LEU A 190 -22.67 4.32 -40.95
C LEU A 190 -24.06 4.34 -41.65
N GLN A 191 -24.96 5.20 -41.22
CA GLN A 191 -26.20 5.56 -41.90
C GLN A 191 -26.13 6.97 -42.52
#